data_850c1293149896070907f4565fe97210
#
_entry.id   850c1293149896070907f4565fe97210
#
_cell.length_a   1.000
_cell.length_b   1.000
_cell.length_c   1.000
_cell.angle_alpha   90.00
_cell.angle_beta   90.00
_cell.angle_gamma   90.00
#
_symmetry.space_group_name_H-M   'P 1'
#
loop_
_entity.id
_entity.type
_entity.pdbx_description
1 polymer ?
#
loop_
_entity_poly.entity_id
_entity_poly.type
_entity_poly.pdbx_seq_one_letter_code
_entity_poly.pdbx_strand_id
1 'polypeptide(L)'
;MNKAWKITGAIIGIILVVVLLRGCVMTSYLIPSSGMENSLFQGERILVNKWSYGLRLPLMALWNYHRWADSPVQKEDIIVFNNPANLSEPVISRRETFISRCIGVPGDTLLIDSLFSVIPSEKNAPDQKFLYTYPREKEKQLDSLLTLLSICNNHLMGQDSIKNVRSFSRYEYYLLEQAMNGNCWIKLLNEGDSIEALRPLIVPGKG
;
A
#
# COMPACT_ATOMS: atom_id res chain seq x y z
N MET A 1 -10.40 -49.48 -21.01
CA MET A 1 -10.16 -48.32 -20.12
C MET A 1 -11.50 -47.61 -19.95
N ASN A 2 -12.10 -47.69 -18.76
CA ASN A 2 -13.49 -47.33 -18.52
C ASN A 2 -13.71 -45.83 -18.72
N LYS A 3 -14.86 -45.44 -19.30
CA LYS A 3 -15.28 -44.04 -19.55
C LYS A 3 -15.17 -43.17 -18.29
N ALA A 4 -15.47 -43.78 -17.13
CA ALA A 4 -15.32 -43.13 -15.81
C ALA A 4 -13.86 -42.72 -15.52
N TRP A 5 -12.88 -43.55 -15.81
CA TRP A 5 -11.44 -43.25 -15.58
C TRP A 5 -10.95 -42.05 -16.43
N LYS A 6 -11.45 -41.92 -17.68
CA LYS A 6 -11.12 -40.78 -18.54
C LYS A 6 -11.73 -39.47 -17.99
N ILE A 7 -12.96 -39.55 -17.50
CA ILE A 7 -13.65 -38.37 -16.92
C ILE A 7 -12.94 -37.94 -15.64
N THR A 8 -12.61 -38.87 -14.75
CA THR A 8 -11.87 -38.58 -13.50
C THR A 8 -10.51 -37.95 -13.81
N GLY A 9 -9.76 -38.50 -14.78
CA GLY A 9 -8.47 -37.92 -15.21
C GLY A 9 -8.62 -36.51 -15.76
N ALA A 10 -9.65 -36.24 -16.55
CA ALA A 10 -9.92 -34.90 -17.08
C ALA A 10 -10.23 -33.90 -15.96
N ILE A 11 -11.04 -34.28 -14.97
CA ILE A 11 -11.37 -33.43 -13.82
C ILE A 11 -10.12 -33.11 -13.00
N ILE A 12 -9.28 -34.11 -12.71
CA ILE A 12 -8.02 -33.89 -11.98
C ILE A 12 -7.11 -32.97 -12.76
N GLY A 13 -7.01 -33.15 -14.09
CA GLY A 13 -6.22 -32.27 -14.96
C GLY A 13 -6.68 -30.81 -14.93
N ILE A 14 -7.98 -30.58 -15.00
CA ILE A 14 -8.56 -29.24 -14.91
C ILE A 14 -8.26 -28.61 -13.55
N ILE A 15 -8.45 -29.34 -12.45
CA ILE A 15 -8.15 -28.84 -11.10
C ILE A 15 -6.67 -28.47 -10.99
N LEU A 16 -5.77 -29.30 -11.50
CA LEU A 16 -4.32 -29.06 -11.47
C LEU A 16 -3.96 -27.79 -12.25
N VAL A 17 -4.53 -27.60 -13.46
CA VAL A 17 -4.33 -26.40 -14.27
C VAL A 17 -4.83 -25.17 -13.54
N VAL A 18 -6.02 -25.19 -12.93
CA VAL A 18 -6.56 -24.06 -12.15
C VAL A 18 -5.66 -23.72 -10.96
N VAL A 19 -5.18 -24.72 -10.23
CA VAL A 19 -4.27 -24.52 -9.10
C VAL A 19 -2.94 -23.90 -9.56
N LEU A 20 -2.38 -24.36 -10.67
CA LEU A 20 -1.16 -23.79 -11.24
C LEU A 20 -1.36 -22.36 -11.73
N LEU A 21 -2.46 -22.08 -12.45
CA LEU A 21 -2.78 -20.71 -12.89
C LEU A 21 -2.92 -19.77 -11.70
N ARG A 22 -3.68 -20.14 -10.69
CA ARG A 22 -3.86 -19.34 -9.48
C ARG A 22 -2.57 -19.16 -8.68
N GLY A 23 -1.74 -20.18 -8.61
CA GLY A 23 -0.47 -20.14 -7.88
C GLY A 23 0.60 -19.27 -8.56
N CYS A 24 0.72 -19.37 -9.88
CA CYS A 24 1.84 -18.82 -10.64
C CYS A 24 1.50 -17.56 -11.44
N VAL A 25 0.26 -17.42 -11.93
CA VAL A 25 -0.09 -16.38 -12.91
C VAL A 25 -0.76 -15.18 -12.28
N MET A 26 -1.87 -15.39 -11.56
CA MET A 26 -2.70 -14.31 -11.03
C MET A 26 -3.22 -14.63 -9.64
N THR A 27 -3.36 -13.60 -8.82
CA THR A 27 -4.05 -13.70 -7.52
C THR A 27 -5.00 -12.53 -7.37
N SER A 28 -6.22 -12.81 -6.91
CA SER A 28 -7.19 -11.78 -6.58
C SER A 28 -7.01 -11.34 -5.13
N TYR A 29 -6.95 -10.04 -4.91
CA TYR A 29 -6.96 -9.41 -3.59
C TYR A 29 -8.17 -8.49 -3.45
N LEU A 30 -8.69 -8.40 -2.24
CA LEU A 30 -9.67 -7.41 -1.83
C LEU A 30 -8.90 -6.24 -1.19
N ILE A 31 -9.25 -5.01 -1.53
CA ILE A 31 -8.65 -3.82 -0.93
C ILE A 31 -9.30 -3.59 0.44
N PRO A 32 -8.56 -3.75 1.55
CA PRO A 32 -9.16 -3.69 2.88
C PRO A 32 -9.27 -2.27 3.44
N SER A 33 -8.58 -1.29 2.84
CA SER A 33 -8.44 0.04 3.44
C SER A 33 -8.37 1.15 2.39
N SER A 34 -8.57 2.37 2.86
CA SER A 34 -8.54 3.60 2.06
C SER A 34 -7.12 4.10 1.70
N GLY A 35 -6.07 3.35 2.06
CA GLY A 35 -4.68 3.80 1.89
C GLY A 35 -4.24 4.15 0.48
N MET A 36 -4.91 3.57 -0.52
CA MET A 36 -4.63 3.77 -1.95
C MET A 36 -5.81 4.41 -2.70
N GLU A 37 -6.74 5.05 -1.99
CA GLU A 37 -7.89 5.72 -2.61
C GLU A 37 -7.46 6.81 -3.60
N ASN A 38 -8.30 7.01 -4.61
CA ASN A 38 -8.08 7.64 -5.90
C ASN A 38 -7.34 6.77 -6.95
N SER A 39 -6.63 5.73 -6.54
CA SER A 39 -6.08 4.71 -7.45
C SER A 39 -6.79 3.37 -7.29
N LEU A 40 -7.06 2.97 -6.05
CA LEU A 40 -7.76 1.73 -5.68
C LEU A 40 -8.69 2.03 -4.50
N PHE A 41 -9.96 1.72 -4.66
CA PHE A 41 -10.95 2.01 -3.62
C PHE A 41 -11.16 0.85 -2.66
N GLN A 42 -11.48 1.16 -1.41
CA GLN A 42 -11.81 0.17 -0.40
C GLN A 42 -13.00 -0.69 -0.87
N GLY A 43 -12.89 -2.01 -0.70
CA GLY A 43 -13.91 -2.98 -1.11
C GLY A 43 -13.78 -3.47 -2.55
N GLU A 44 -12.93 -2.86 -3.38
CA GLU A 44 -12.68 -3.35 -4.73
C GLU A 44 -11.87 -4.65 -4.74
N ARG A 45 -12.09 -5.46 -5.78
CA ARG A 45 -11.26 -6.63 -6.09
C ARG A 45 -10.34 -6.35 -7.23
N ILE A 46 -9.05 -6.56 -6.97
CA ILE A 46 -8.00 -6.43 -7.99
C ILE A 46 -7.44 -7.81 -8.37
N LEU A 47 -6.99 -7.91 -9.60
CA LEU A 47 -6.21 -9.04 -10.10
C LEU A 47 -4.75 -8.63 -10.20
N VAL A 48 -3.91 -9.27 -9.43
CA VAL A 48 -2.47 -9.01 -9.43
C VAL A 48 -1.77 -10.00 -10.34
N ASN A 49 -1.06 -9.47 -11.34
CA ASN A 49 -0.21 -10.25 -12.23
C ASN A 49 1.11 -10.57 -11.50
N LYS A 50 1.38 -11.87 -11.32
CA LYS A 50 2.59 -12.34 -10.65
C LYS A 50 3.83 -12.40 -11.56
N TRP A 51 3.65 -12.22 -12.85
CA TRP A 51 4.74 -12.31 -13.84
C TRP A 51 5.44 -10.98 -14.08
N SER A 52 4.82 -9.87 -13.73
CA SER A 52 5.35 -8.52 -14.00
C SER A 52 6.80 -8.33 -13.51
N TYR A 53 7.14 -8.97 -12.39
CA TYR A 53 8.48 -8.88 -11.79
C TYR A 53 9.19 -10.24 -11.73
N GLY A 54 8.90 -11.12 -12.68
CA GLY A 54 9.48 -12.45 -12.77
C GLY A 54 8.66 -13.55 -12.10
N LEU A 55 8.68 -14.71 -12.73
CA LEU A 55 7.93 -15.88 -12.28
C LEU A 55 8.54 -16.45 -10.99
N ARG A 56 7.72 -16.58 -9.95
CA ARG A 56 8.08 -17.17 -8.68
C ARG A 56 7.61 -18.62 -8.64
N LEU A 57 8.50 -19.54 -8.27
CA LEU A 57 8.10 -20.92 -8.00
C LEU A 57 7.18 -20.97 -6.77
N PRO A 58 6.03 -21.66 -6.84
CA PRO A 58 5.21 -21.92 -5.67
C PRO A 58 5.97 -22.81 -4.69
N LEU A 59 5.54 -22.85 -3.40
CA LEU A 59 6.17 -23.66 -2.35
C LEU A 59 7.57 -23.19 -1.90
N MET A 60 7.77 -21.88 -1.76
CA MET A 60 9.04 -21.30 -1.27
C MET A 60 9.50 -21.82 0.10
N ALA A 61 8.62 -22.46 0.86
CA ALA A 61 9.00 -23.12 2.13
C ALA A 61 9.87 -24.36 1.92
N LEU A 62 9.85 -24.95 0.72
CA LEU A 62 10.59 -26.16 0.38
C LEU A 62 11.80 -25.91 -0.53
N TRP A 63 11.81 -24.78 -1.23
CA TRP A 63 12.84 -24.44 -2.23
C TRP A 63 13.39 -23.05 -1.93
N ASN A 64 14.68 -22.85 -2.20
CA ASN A 64 15.29 -21.53 -2.10
C ASN A 64 14.58 -20.53 -3.02
N TYR A 65 14.50 -19.28 -2.57
CA TYR A 65 13.90 -18.19 -3.35
C TYR A 65 14.61 -18.01 -4.69
N HIS A 66 13.87 -18.25 -5.77
CA HIS A 66 14.37 -18.01 -7.12
C HIS A 66 13.29 -17.37 -7.98
N ARG A 67 13.67 -16.38 -8.77
CA ARG A 67 12.84 -15.77 -9.81
C ARG A 67 13.46 -15.98 -11.17
N TRP A 68 12.64 -16.28 -12.15
CA TRP A 68 13.04 -16.33 -13.56
C TRP A 68 12.52 -15.11 -14.27
N ALA A 69 13.33 -14.52 -15.20
CA ALA A 69 13.02 -13.33 -15.97
C ALA A 69 12.55 -12.18 -15.06
N ASP A 70 13.35 -11.86 -14.03
CA ASP A 70 13.05 -10.76 -13.12
C ASP A 70 13.21 -9.42 -13.85
N SER A 71 12.22 -8.56 -13.66
CA SER A 71 12.24 -7.17 -14.10
C SER A 71 12.28 -6.26 -12.88
N PRO A 72 13.06 -5.17 -12.91
CA PRO A 72 13.09 -4.21 -11.82
C PRO A 72 11.73 -3.50 -11.69
N VAL A 73 11.36 -3.18 -10.47
CA VAL A 73 10.22 -2.32 -10.17
C VAL A 73 10.53 -0.92 -10.70
N GLN A 74 9.56 -0.30 -11.36
CA GLN A 74 9.68 1.06 -11.85
C GLN A 74 9.02 2.05 -10.88
N LYS A 75 9.41 3.31 -10.98
CA LYS A 75 8.75 4.39 -10.27
C LYS A 75 7.29 4.50 -10.74
N GLU A 76 6.38 4.82 -9.83
CA GLU A 76 4.94 4.89 -10.05
C GLU A 76 4.20 3.53 -10.18
N ASP A 77 4.93 2.39 -10.21
CA ASP A 77 4.26 1.08 -10.19
C ASP A 77 3.48 0.86 -8.89
N ILE A 78 2.27 0.34 -9.03
CA ILE A 78 1.51 -0.16 -7.87
C ILE A 78 1.90 -1.61 -7.64
N ILE A 79 2.52 -1.87 -6.49
CA ILE A 79 3.07 -3.17 -6.14
C ILE A 79 2.36 -3.79 -4.95
N VAL A 80 2.26 -5.11 -4.99
CA VAL A 80 1.80 -5.94 -3.85
C VAL A 80 3.00 -6.64 -3.26
N PHE A 81 3.24 -6.45 -1.96
CA PHE A 81 4.40 -7.00 -1.27
C PHE A 81 4.05 -7.47 0.14
N ASN A 82 4.89 -8.34 0.68
CA ASN A 82 4.75 -8.80 2.06
C ASN A 82 5.48 -7.85 3.00
N ASN A 83 4.90 -7.58 4.18
CA ASN A 83 5.44 -6.67 5.18
C ASN A 83 6.89 -6.99 5.54
N PRO A 84 7.88 -6.14 5.17
CA PRO A 84 9.29 -6.40 5.48
C PRO A 84 9.60 -6.21 6.97
N ALA A 85 8.81 -5.41 7.68
CA ALA A 85 9.02 -5.09 9.10
C ALA A 85 8.54 -6.19 10.05
N ASN A 86 7.71 -7.12 9.58
CA ASN A 86 7.24 -8.24 10.41
C ASN A 86 8.32 -9.32 10.51
N LEU A 87 9.26 -9.15 11.42
CA LEU A 87 10.35 -10.10 11.67
C LEU A 87 9.93 -11.30 12.53
N SER A 88 8.76 -11.24 13.18
CA SER A 88 8.24 -12.35 14.00
C SER A 88 7.81 -13.55 13.16
N GLU A 89 7.41 -13.33 11.89
CA GLU A 89 7.10 -14.39 10.95
C GLU A 89 8.31 -14.63 10.01
N PRO A 90 9.03 -15.73 10.15
CA PRO A 90 10.22 -16.01 9.35
C PRO A 90 9.88 -16.31 7.88
N VAL A 91 8.70 -16.84 7.61
CA VAL A 91 8.27 -17.18 6.24
C VAL A 91 7.64 -15.96 5.58
N ILE A 92 8.35 -15.34 4.64
CA ILE A 92 7.92 -14.10 3.98
C ILE A 92 6.50 -14.20 3.39
N SER A 93 6.14 -15.36 2.80
CA SER A 93 4.82 -15.56 2.18
C SER A 93 3.64 -15.60 3.17
N ARG A 94 3.91 -15.73 4.47
CA ARG A 94 2.90 -15.72 5.55
C ARG A 94 2.73 -14.34 6.18
N ARG A 95 3.65 -13.41 5.90
CA ARG A 95 3.55 -12.05 6.40
C ARG A 95 2.37 -11.33 5.77
N GLU A 96 1.89 -10.31 6.45
CA GLU A 96 0.83 -9.42 5.96
C GLU A 96 1.16 -8.89 4.57
N THR A 97 0.15 -8.83 3.72
CA THR A 97 0.30 -8.34 2.35
C THR A 97 -0.15 -6.89 2.29
N PHE A 98 0.73 -6.04 1.80
CA PHE A 98 0.46 -4.63 1.54
C PHE A 98 0.40 -4.34 0.05
N ILE A 99 -0.30 -3.28 -0.29
CA ILE A 99 -0.33 -2.70 -1.61
C ILE A 99 0.05 -1.22 -1.51
N SER A 100 0.98 -0.77 -2.36
CA SER A 100 1.43 0.62 -2.35
C SER A 100 2.04 1.01 -3.69
N ARG A 101 2.15 2.32 -3.93
CA ARG A 101 2.85 2.87 -5.09
C ARG A 101 4.35 2.99 -4.79
N CYS A 102 5.17 2.61 -5.77
CA CYS A 102 6.62 2.78 -5.72
C CYS A 102 6.97 4.26 -5.96
N ILE A 103 7.48 4.93 -4.95
CA ILE A 103 7.88 6.35 -5.01
C ILE A 103 9.35 6.57 -5.32
N GLY A 104 10.17 5.55 -5.19
CA GLY A 104 11.61 5.62 -5.46
C GLY A 104 12.19 4.27 -5.79
N VAL A 105 13.15 4.25 -6.71
CA VAL A 105 13.90 3.07 -7.12
C VAL A 105 15.36 3.19 -6.69
N PRO A 106 16.13 2.09 -6.64
CA PRO A 106 17.54 2.11 -6.25
C PRO A 106 18.34 3.18 -6.99
N GLY A 107 19.03 4.04 -6.25
CA GLY A 107 19.80 5.17 -6.77
C GLY A 107 19.06 6.51 -6.76
N ASP A 108 17.75 6.52 -6.54
CA ASP A 108 17.00 7.78 -6.39
C ASP A 108 17.36 8.48 -5.07
N THR A 109 17.33 9.81 -5.11
CA THR A 109 17.41 10.64 -3.91
C THR A 109 16.04 11.25 -3.64
N LEU A 110 15.42 10.83 -2.54
CA LEU A 110 14.13 11.34 -2.09
C LEU A 110 14.37 12.45 -1.05
N LEU A 111 13.60 13.53 -1.13
CA LEU A 111 13.59 14.56 -0.10
C LEU A 111 12.51 14.21 0.91
N ILE A 112 12.91 14.07 2.17
CA ILE A 112 12.01 13.79 3.28
C ILE A 112 12.06 14.94 4.30
N ASP A 113 10.91 15.27 4.85
CA ASP A 113 10.79 16.22 5.94
C ASP A 113 11.05 15.58 7.31
N SER A 114 10.97 16.37 8.37
CA SER A 114 11.14 15.91 9.75
C SER A 114 10.07 14.90 10.19
N LEU A 115 8.94 14.83 9.50
CA LEU A 115 7.83 13.90 9.75
C LEU A 115 7.88 12.66 8.85
N PHE A 116 9.02 12.43 8.16
CA PHE A 116 9.21 11.34 7.19
C PHE A 116 8.22 11.36 6.02
N SER A 117 7.61 12.51 5.72
CA SER A 117 6.83 12.68 4.51
C SER A 117 7.76 12.92 3.33
N VAL A 118 7.52 12.19 2.24
CA VAL A 118 8.29 12.36 1.01
C VAL A 118 7.72 13.52 0.23
N ILE A 119 8.55 14.52 -0.06
CA ILE A 119 8.16 15.62 -0.92
C ILE A 119 8.15 15.13 -2.36
N PRO A 120 7.01 15.19 -3.04
CA PRO A 120 6.88 14.64 -4.37
C PRO A 120 7.74 15.44 -5.37
N SER A 121 8.46 14.69 -6.18
CA SER A 121 9.04 15.19 -7.41
C SER A 121 7.93 15.30 -8.46
N GLU A 122 7.67 16.50 -8.97
CA GLU A 122 6.96 16.88 -10.18
C GLU A 122 5.53 16.33 -10.47
N LYS A 123 5.10 15.17 -10.02
CA LYS A 123 3.76 14.62 -10.28
C LYS A 123 3.10 14.15 -9.00
N ASN A 124 2.00 14.77 -8.66
CA ASN A 124 1.14 14.31 -7.57
C ASN A 124 0.42 13.03 -8.00
N ALA A 125 0.80 11.89 -7.42
CA ALA A 125 0.04 10.66 -7.59
C ALA A 125 -1.38 10.83 -7.00
N PRO A 126 -2.42 10.25 -7.63
CA PRO A 126 -3.80 10.43 -7.17
C PRO A 126 -4.03 9.90 -5.74
N ASP A 127 -3.29 8.89 -5.33
CA ASP A 127 -3.29 8.26 -4.01
C ASP A 127 -2.31 8.90 -3.01
N GLN A 128 -1.68 10.02 -3.38
CA GLN A 128 -0.75 10.72 -2.50
C GLN A 128 -1.46 11.31 -1.28
N LYS A 129 -0.88 11.06 -0.09
CA LYS A 129 -1.34 11.67 1.16
C LYS A 129 -0.57 12.95 1.46
N PHE A 130 -1.29 13.92 1.99
CA PHE A 130 -0.76 15.19 2.43
C PHE A 130 -0.89 15.30 3.96
N LEU A 131 -0.06 16.12 4.57
CA LEU A 131 -0.11 16.35 6.00
C LEU A 131 -1.15 17.43 6.34
N TYR A 132 -1.96 17.13 7.32
CA TYR A 132 -2.98 18.05 7.82
C TYR A 132 -2.85 18.22 9.32
N THR A 133 -3.09 19.44 9.78
CA THR A 133 -3.10 19.80 11.19
C THR A 133 -4.52 19.96 11.70
N TYR A 134 -4.72 19.64 12.96
CA TYR A 134 -5.99 19.84 13.67
C TYR A 134 -5.76 20.05 15.18
N PRO A 135 -6.72 20.70 15.88
CA PRO A 135 -6.61 20.93 17.32
C PRO A 135 -6.59 19.60 18.08
N ARG A 136 -5.66 19.44 19.03
CA ARG A 136 -5.52 18.24 19.85
C ARG A 136 -6.80 17.86 20.60
N GLU A 137 -7.58 18.85 21.02
CA GLU A 137 -8.87 18.65 21.70
C GLU A 137 -9.89 17.87 20.84
N LYS A 138 -9.73 17.93 19.52
CA LYS A 138 -10.61 17.30 18.53
C LYS A 138 -10.21 15.85 18.18
N GLU A 139 -9.17 15.31 18.80
CA GLU A 139 -8.65 13.95 18.53
C GLU A 139 -9.75 12.88 18.58
N LYS A 140 -10.50 12.84 19.69
CA LYS A 140 -11.57 11.85 19.88
C LYS A 140 -12.71 12.02 18.86
N GLN A 141 -13.01 13.26 18.51
CA GLN A 141 -14.04 13.54 17.49
C GLN A 141 -13.56 13.10 16.11
N LEU A 142 -12.28 13.30 15.80
CA LEU A 142 -11.68 12.85 14.56
C LEU A 142 -11.68 11.33 14.47
N ASP A 143 -11.27 10.62 15.52
CA ASP A 143 -11.26 9.15 15.55
C ASP A 143 -12.67 8.56 15.31
N SER A 144 -13.70 9.21 15.87
CA SER A 144 -15.09 8.81 15.62
C SER A 144 -15.49 9.01 14.17
N LEU A 145 -15.10 10.12 13.54
CA LEU A 145 -15.34 10.40 12.13
C LEU A 145 -14.58 9.43 11.21
N LEU A 146 -13.32 9.14 11.52
CA LEU A 146 -12.51 8.19 10.76
C LEU A 146 -13.15 6.79 10.78
N THR A 147 -13.65 6.37 11.94
CA THR A 147 -14.35 5.10 12.09
C THR A 147 -15.65 5.09 11.30
N LEU A 148 -16.44 6.16 11.38
CA LEU A 148 -17.71 6.30 10.65
C LEU A 148 -17.51 6.25 9.12
N LEU A 149 -16.48 6.91 8.63
CA LEU A 149 -16.14 6.99 7.20
C LEU A 149 -15.30 5.80 6.73
N SER A 150 -14.98 4.85 7.62
CA SER A 150 -14.11 3.71 7.33
C SER A 150 -12.72 4.10 6.80
N ILE A 151 -12.23 5.27 7.19
CA ILE A 151 -10.88 5.73 6.85
C ILE A 151 -9.88 5.00 7.74
N CYS A 152 -9.08 4.12 7.14
CA CYS A 152 -8.10 3.28 7.81
C CYS A 152 -6.67 3.73 7.46
N ASN A 153 -5.67 3.15 8.15
CA ASN A 153 -4.25 3.43 7.92
C ASN A 153 -3.87 4.90 8.07
N ASN A 154 -4.52 5.56 9.02
CA ASN A 154 -4.27 6.94 9.34
C ASN A 154 -3.66 7.04 10.73
N HIS A 155 -2.34 7.21 10.79
CA HIS A 155 -1.58 7.29 12.03
C HIS A 155 -1.23 8.73 12.38
N LEU A 156 -1.11 8.98 13.68
CA LEU A 156 -0.59 10.24 14.17
C LEU A 156 0.88 10.38 13.75
N MET A 157 1.17 11.36 12.89
CA MET A 157 2.50 11.60 12.33
C MET A 157 3.33 12.54 13.20
N GLY A 158 2.67 13.51 13.83
CA GLY A 158 3.29 14.47 14.71
C GLY A 158 2.32 15.01 15.75
N GLN A 159 2.86 15.46 16.86
CA GLN A 159 2.08 16.00 17.97
C GLN A 159 2.83 17.19 18.58
N ASP A 160 2.13 18.29 18.74
CA ASP A 160 2.55 19.47 19.50
C ASP A 160 1.62 19.68 20.70
N SER A 161 1.91 20.68 21.51
CA SER A 161 1.12 21.02 22.71
C SER A 161 -0.34 21.35 22.37
N ILE A 162 -0.59 21.93 21.16
CA ILE A 162 -1.88 22.48 20.74
C ILE A 162 -2.45 21.72 19.55
N LYS A 163 -1.60 21.23 18.65
CA LYS A 163 -1.99 20.65 17.36
C LYS A 163 -1.45 19.23 17.19
N ASN A 164 -2.23 18.42 16.52
CA ASN A 164 -1.83 17.10 16.04
C ASN A 164 -1.73 17.12 14.51
N VAL A 165 -0.92 16.23 13.95
CA VAL A 165 -0.70 16.08 12.52
C VAL A 165 -1.01 14.65 12.10
N ARG A 166 -1.87 14.49 11.09
CA ARG A 166 -2.14 13.22 10.41
C ARG A 166 -2.06 13.40 8.90
N SER A 167 -1.84 12.29 8.20
CA SER A 167 -1.81 12.29 6.74
C SER A 167 -3.14 11.83 6.16
N PHE A 168 -3.68 12.60 5.21
CA PHE A 168 -4.90 12.27 4.48
C PHE A 168 -4.67 12.37 2.98
N SER A 169 -5.33 11.51 2.20
CA SER A 169 -5.47 11.73 0.77
C SER A 169 -6.45 12.87 0.49
N ARG A 170 -6.45 13.37 -0.73
CA ARG A 170 -7.44 14.41 -1.12
C ARG A 170 -8.88 13.91 -0.99
N TYR A 171 -9.09 12.63 -1.27
CA TYR A 171 -10.41 12.00 -1.16
C TYR A 171 -10.83 11.82 0.30
N GLU A 172 -9.94 11.32 1.17
CA GLU A 172 -10.19 11.21 2.60
C GLU A 172 -10.53 12.58 3.23
N TYR A 173 -9.77 13.61 2.87
CA TYR A 173 -10.04 14.98 3.31
C TYR A 173 -11.42 15.49 2.84
N TYR A 174 -11.76 15.24 1.57
CA TYR A 174 -13.08 15.59 1.03
C TYR A 174 -14.21 14.90 1.81
N LEU A 175 -14.09 13.62 2.13
CA LEU A 175 -15.09 12.90 2.94
C LEU A 175 -15.23 13.52 4.35
N LEU A 176 -14.12 13.87 4.98
CA LEU A 176 -14.11 14.54 6.29
C LEU A 176 -14.77 15.91 6.23
N GLU A 177 -14.49 16.71 5.20
CA GLU A 177 -15.11 18.02 4.98
C GLU A 177 -16.63 17.91 4.80
N GLN A 178 -17.09 16.94 4.01
CA GLN A 178 -18.52 16.65 3.83
C GLN A 178 -19.18 16.23 5.15
N ALA A 179 -18.55 15.35 5.92
CA ALA A 179 -19.08 14.88 7.21
C ALA A 179 -19.17 16.01 8.26
N MET A 180 -18.31 17.03 8.15
CA MET A 180 -18.30 18.20 9.03
C MET A 180 -19.21 19.35 8.55
N ASN A 181 -19.98 19.14 7.47
CA ASN A 181 -20.91 20.14 6.91
C ASN A 181 -20.27 21.53 6.68
N GLY A 182 -19.06 21.57 6.15
CA GLY A 182 -18.32 22.81 5.85
C GLY A 182 -17.63 23.49 7.06
N ASN A 183 -17.84 23.01 8.28
CA ASN A 183 -17.12 23.49 9.46
C ASN A 183 -15.84 22.66 9.72
N CYS A 184 -15.04 22.46 8.66
CA CYS A 184 -13.82 21.67 8.76
C CYS A 184 -12.74 22.43 9.53
N TRP A 185 -12.34 21.89 10.68
CA TRP A 185 -11.24 22.40 11.51
C TRP A 185 -9.90 21.74 11.18
N ILE A 186 -9.87 20.82 10.22
CA ILE A 186 -8.66 20.22 9.68
C ILE A 186 -8.09 21.12 8.61
N LYS A 187 -6.81 21.44 8.67
CA LYS A 187 -6.14 22.35 7.72
C LYS A 187 -4.92 21.67 7.13
N LEU A 188 -4.69 21.91 5.84
CA LEU A 188 -3.46 21.46 5.19
C LEU A 188 -2.27 22.10 5.91
N LEU A 189 -1.26 21.30 6.21
CA LEU A 189 0.01 21.80 6.75
C LEU A 189 0.75 22.48 5.61
N ASN A 190 0.89 23.80 5.69
CA ASN A 190 1.62 24.57 4.69
C ASN A 190 3.12 24.38 4.87
N GLU A 191 3.86 24.40 3.77
CA GLU A 191 5.33 24.25 3.74
C GLU A 191 6.08 25.26 4.63
N GLY A 192 5.44 26.39 5.02
CA GLY A 192 6.00 27.40 5.91
C GLY A 192 5.97 27.06 7.41
N ASP A 193 5.11 26.12 7.84
CA ASP A 193 4.88 25.82 9.25
C ASP A 193 5.76 24.70 9.81
N SER A 194 6.47 23.95 8.97
CA SER A 194 7.16 22.72 9.40
C SER A 194 8.46 22.38 8.67
N ILE A 195 9.03 23.26 7.84
CA ILE A 195 10.29 22.96 7.14
C ILE A 195 11.48 23.19 8.07
N GLU A 196 11.61 22.33 9.06
CA GLU A 196 12.93 22.05 9.60
C GLU A 196 13.62 21.06 8.63
N ALA A 197 14.64 21.56 7.98
CA ALA A 197 15.67 20.85 7.21
C ALA A 197 15.18 19.56 6.48
N LEU A 198 14.84 19.73 5.20
CA LEU A 198 14.73 18.61 4.25
C LEU A 198 16.00 17.76 4.29
N ARG A 199 15.83 16.46 4.45
CA ARG A 199 16.92 15.49 4.46
C ARG A 199 16.87 14.64 3.19
N PRO A 200 17.97 14.53 2.46
CA PRO A 200 18.05 13.62 1.33
C PRO A 200 18.14 12.17 1.84
N LEU A 201 17.24 11.31 1.38
CA LEU A 201 17.28 9.87 1.56
C LEU A 201 17.67 9.22 0.23
N ILE A 202 18.83 8.59 0.20
CA ILE A 202 19.26 7.81 -0.97
C ILE A 202 18.66 6.43 -0.86
N VAL A 203 17.90 6.00 -1.88
CA VAL A 203 17.35 4.65 -1.95
C VAL A 203 18.49 3.67 -2.22
N PRO A 204 18.77 2.72 -1.30
CA PRO A 204 19.92 1.84 -1.44
C PRO A 204 19.76 0.91 -2.64
N GLY A 205 20.84 0.67 -3.36
CA GLY A 205 20.92 -0.34 -4.38
C GLY A 205 21.03 -1.75 -3.78
N LYS A 206 20.86 -2.75 -4.64
CA LYS A 206 21.13 -4.13 -4.27
C LYS A 206 22.66 -4.25 -4.03
N GLY A 207 23.03 -4.60 -2.81
CA GLY A 207 24.41 -4.92 -2.44
C GLY A 207 24.86 -6.26 -3.00
#